data_f9184cc6685fc543338da0f72ea04fba
#
_entry.id   f9184cc6685fc543338da0f72ea04fba
#
_cell.length_a   1.000
_cell.length_b   1.000
_cell.length_c   1.000
_cell.angle_alpha   90.00
_cell.angle_beta   90.00
_cell.angle_gamma   90.00
#
_symmetry.space_group_name_H-M   'P 1'
#
loop_
_entity.id
_entity.type
_entity.pdbx_description
1 polymer ?
#
loop_
_entity_poly.entity_id
_entity_poly.type
_entity_poly.pdbx_seq_one_letter_code
_entity_poly.pdbx_strand_id
1 'polypeptide(L)'
;MTAADVLRDFIAPLLPGWRLQFGRWMDGSETARYCVIRPVGGLPMELVREPQFSVAFIGGKNDTEHAVSAGAESVISAMQISSGGAVFFQPSEPVFVSTSDGRPMFELAVSAIFNLN
;
A
#
# COMPACT_ATOMS: atom_id res chain seq x y z
N MET A 1 16.29 -3.59 8.61
CA MET A 1 15.13 -3.51 7.70
C MET A 1 13.90 -3.13 8.50
N THR A 2 13.21 -2.10 8.08
CA THR A 2 12.00 -1.63 8.76
C THR A 2 10.76 -2.37 8.28
N ALA A 3 9.65 -2.23 9.02
CA ALA A 3 8.38 -2.79 8.59
C ALA A 3 7.94 -2.20 7.25
N ALA A 4 8.21 -0.92 7.01
CA ALA A 4 7.89 -0.28 5.74
C ALA A 4 8.68 -0.89 4.59
N ASP A 5 9.95 -1.22 4.82
CA ASP A 5 10.78 -1.88 3.80
C ASP A 5 10.24 -3.27 3.46
N VAL A 6 9.82 -4.01 4.47
CA VAL A 6 9.23 -5.35 4.26
C VAL A 6 7.95 -5.24 3.44
N LEU A 7 7.11 -4.27 3.75
CA LEU A 7 5.87 -4.04 3.00
C LEU A 7 6.16 -3.64 1.56
N ARG A 8 7.13 -2.74 1.35
CA ARG A 8 7.53 -2.34 0.01
C ARG A 8 8.02 -3.54 -0.81
N ASP A 9 8.88 -4.35 -0.21
CA ASP A 9 9.45 -5.52 -0.90
C ASP A 9 8.37 -6.55 -1.24
N PHE A 10 7.31 -6.60 -0.43
CA PHE A 10 6.17 -7.46 -0.71
C PHE A 10 5.35 -6.93 -1.89
N ILE A 11 5.10 -5.62 -1.92
CA ILE A 11 4.23 -4.99 -2.92
C ILE A 11 4.93 -4.84 -4.28
N ALA A 12 6.20 -4.50 -4.30
CA ALA A 12 6.91 -4.13 -5.52
C ALA A 12 6.74 -5.12 -6.67
N PRO A 13 6.94 -6.45 -6.48
CA PRO A 13 6.77 -7.38 -7.58
C PRO A 13 5.32 -7.56 -8.05
N LEU A 14 4.35 -7.12 -7.25
CA LEU A 14 2.93 -7.23 -7.60
C LEU A 14 2.47 -6.07 -8.48
N LEU A 15 3.21 -4.99 -8.51
CA LEU A 15 2.86 -3.78 -9.24
C LEU A 15 3.97 -3.37 -10.20
N PRO A 16 4.25 -4.17 -11.23
CA PRO A 16 5.29 -3.81 -12.20
C PRO A 16 4.91 -2.49 -12.91
N GLY A 17 5.86 -1.60 -13.01
CA GLY A 17 5.65 -0.30 -13.63
C GLY A 17 5.10 0.78 -12.73
N TRP A 18 4.69 0.44 -11.51
CA TRP A 18 4.27 1.44 -10.54
C TRP A 18 5.49 2.00 -9.81
N ARG A 19 5.39 3.27 -9.42
CA ARG A 19 6.43 3.94 -8.65
C ARG A 19 6.07 3.88 -7.18
N LEU A 20 6.91 3.26 -6.37
CA LEU A 20 6.68 3.13 -4.93
C LEU A 20 7.38 4.27 -4.20
N GLN A 21 6.64 4.91 -3.30
CA GLN A 21 7.15 6.01 -2.49
C GLN A 21 6.79 5.79 -1.03
N PHE A 22 7.57 6.41 -0.15
CA PHE A 22 7.31 6.37 1.29
C PHE A 22 6.90 7.73 1.80
N GLY A 23 5.94 7.73 2.69
CA GLY A 23 5.53 8.89 3.46
C GLY A 23 4.67 9.84 2.67
N ARG A 24 5.26 10.53 1.75
CA ARG A 24 4.60 11.62 1.04
C ARG A 24 4.61 11.36 -0.45
N TRP A 25 3.47 11.55 -1.08
CA TRP A 25 3.41 11.47 -2.53
C TRP A 25 4.07 12.68 -3.15
N MET A 26 5.06 12.42 -4.00
CA MET A 26 5.71 13.45 -4.80
C MET A 26 5.47 13.11 -6.26
N ASP A 27 4.63 13.91 -6.90
CA ASP A 27 4.22 13.66 -8.28
C ASP A 27 5.30 14.10 -9.25
N GLY A 28 5.96 13.13 -9.87
CA GLY A 28 6.95 13.39 -10.91
C GLY A 28 6.41 13.24 -12.32
N SER A 29 5.19 12.68 -12.49
CA SER A 29 4.59 12.48 -13.79
C SER A 29 3.08 12.29 -13.65
N GLU A 30 2.32 13.07 -14.41
CA GLU A 30 0.86 13.01 -14.40
C GLU A 30 0.33 11.68 -14.94
N THR A 31 1.11 10.97 -15.72
CA THR A 31 0.69 9.72 -16.34
C THR A 31 1.20 8.48 -15.63
N ALA A 32 2.10 8.64 -14.66
CA ALA A 32 2.66 7.51 -13.93
C ALA A 32 1.69 7.03 -12.84
N ARG A 33 1.80 5.76 -12.49
CA ARG A 33 1.07 5.16 -11.39
C ARG A 33 1.97 5.10 -10.16
N TYR A 34 1.41 5.46 -9.02
CA TYR A 34 2.16 5.52 -7.77
C TYR A 34 1.52 4.64 -6.71
N CYS A 35 2.35 4.02 -5.90
CA CYS A 35 1.92 3.35 -4.69
C CYS A 35 2.67 4.00 -3.53
N VAL A 36 1.96 4.70 -2.67
CA VAL A 36 2.55 5.46 -1.56
C VAL A 36 2.28 4.74 -0.26
N ILE A 37 3.34 4.35 0.43
CA ILE A 37 3.27 3.64 1.70
C ILE A 37 3.61 4.64 2.80
N ARG A 38 2.68 4.81 3.73
CA ARG A 38 2.84 5.80 4.79
C ARG A 38 2.53 5.15 6.14
N PRO A 39 3.44 5.25 7.12
CA PRO A 39 3.11 4.79 8.45
C PRO A 39 2.01 5.67 9.03
N VAL A 40 1.02 5.04 9.68
CA VAL A 40 0.00 5.78 10.41
C VAL A 40 0.28 5.62 11.89
N GLY A 41 -0.03 6.65 12.65
CA GLY A 41 0.21 6.66 14.08
C GLY A 41 -0.41 5.46 14.77
N GLY A 42 -0.17 5.30 16.01
CA GLY A 42 -0.67 4.17 16.76
C GLY A 42 -0.03 4.11 18.12
N LEU A 43 -0.20 2.98 18.77
CA LEU A 43 0.38 2.75 20.08
C LEU A 43 1.90 2.59 19.97
N PRO A 44 2.65 2.91 21.04
CA PRO A 44 4.09 2.73 21.03
C PRO A 44 4.49 1.30 20.70
N MET A 45 5.55 1.16 19.93
CA MET A 45 6.02 -0.12 19.42
C MET A 45 6.36 -1.12 20.52
N GLU A 46 6.79 -0.65 21.67
CA GLU A 46 7.12 -1.53 22.80
C GLU A 46 5.89 -2.22 23.37
N LEU A 47 4.69 -1.69 23.12
CA LEU A 47 3.45 -2.27 23.61
C LEU A 47 2.69 -3.04 22.55
N VAL A 48 2.83 -2.63 21.29
CA VAL A 48 2.08 -3.25 20.18
C VAL A 48 3.05 -3.51 19.05
N ARG A 49 3.12 -4.75 18.62
CA ARG A 49 3.99 -5.13 17.50
C ARG A 49 3.19 -5.30 16.23
N GLU A 50 2.28 -4.37 16.02
CA GLU A 50 1.42 -4.32 14.83
C GLU A 50 1.50 -2.94 14.20
N PRO A 51 2.61 -2.61 13.51
CA PRO A 51 2.67 -1.34 12.81
C PRO A 51 1.59 -1.26 11.75
N GLN A 52 1.02 -0.07 11.60
CA GLN A 52 -0.05 0.16 10.65
C GLN A 52 0.41 1.14 9.57
N PHE A 53 -0.08 0.90 8.38
CA PHE A 53 0.26 1.71 7.21
C PHE A 53 -1.00 2.11 6.47
N SER A 54 -0.95 3.28 5.86
CA SER A 54 -1.86 3.68 4.82
C SER A 54 -1.16 3.43 3.49
N VAL A 55 -1.81 2.74 2.58
CA VAL A 55 -1.26 2.46 1.25
C VAL A 55 -2.20 3.09 0.23
N ALA A 56 -1.69 4.04 -0.52
CA ALA A 56 -2.46 4.75 -1.53
C ALA A 56 -2.02 4.29 -2.92
N PHE A 57 -2.99 3.93 -3.75
CA PHE A 57 -2.78 3.52 -5.13
C PHE A 57 -3.30 4.65 -6.01
N ILE A 58 -2.40 5.36 -6.68
CA ILE A 58 -2.73 6.56 -7.45
C ILE A 58 -2.50 6.29 -8.92
N GLY A 59 -3.55 6.39 -9.71
CA GLY A 59 -3.46 6.20 -11.16
C GLY A 59 -2.90 7.39 -11.89
N GLY A 60 -2.55 7.18 -13.14
CA GLY A 60 -2.21 8.27 -14.04
C GLY A 60 -3.45 9.02 -14.48
N LYS A 61 -3.24 10.18 -15.08
CA LYS A 61 -4.32 11.07 -15.48
C LYS A 61 -5.27 10.42 -16.49
N ASN A 62 -4.76 9.49 -17.29
CA ASN A 62 -5.55 8.79 -18.31
C ASN A 62 -6.01 7.40 -17.85
N ASP A 63 -5.72 7.01 -16.62
CA ASP A 63 -6.14 5.71 -16.11
C ASP A 63 -7.60 5.72 -15.68
N THR A 64 -8.24 4.57 -15.83
CA THR A 64 -9.59 4.37 -15.32
C THR A 64 -9.52 3.96 -13.85
N GLU A 65 -10.63 4.15 -13.13
CA GLU A 65 -10.75 3.65 -11.76
C GLU A 65 -10.49 2.14 -11.71
N HIS A 66 -10.98 1.42 -12.71
CA HIS A 66 -10.83 -0.03 -12.77
C HIS A 66 -9.36 -0.46 -12.82
N ALA A 67 -8.54 0.26 -13.59
CA ALA A 67 -7.12 -0.07 -13.70
C ALA A 67 -6.40 0.06 -12.35
N VAL A 68 -6.72 1.11 -11.60
CA VAL A 68 -6.12 1.36 -10.30
C VAL A 68 -6.67 0.38 -9.26
N SER A 69 -7.97 0.13 -9.29
CA SER A 69 -8.63 -0.84 -8.42
C SER A 69 -8.04 -2.24 -8.62
N ALA A 70 -7.75 -2.61 -9.86
CA ALA A 70 -7.15 -3.92 -10.14
C ALA A 70 -5.76 -4.05 -9.50
N GLY A 71 -4.98 -2.97 -9.49
CA GLY A 71 -3.69 -2.96 -8.78
C GLY A 71 -3.86 -3.16 -7.28
N ALA A 72 -4.80 -2.46 -6.67
CA ALA A 72 -5.08 -2.61 -5.25
C ALA A 72 -5.58 -4.02 -4.94
N GLU A 73 -6.45 -4.57 -5.75
CA GLU A 73 -6.99 -5.93 -5.55
C GLU A 73 -5.90 -7.00 -5.66
N SER A 74 -4.93 -6.84 -6.56
CA SER A 74 -3.84 -7.81 -6.64
C SER A 74 -2.98 -7.81 -5.39
N VAL A 75 -2.78 -6.66 -4.77
CA VAL A 75 -2.05 -6.57 -3.50
C VAL A 75 -2.86 -7.20 -2.37
N ILE A 76 -4.15 -6.88 -2.28
CA ILE A 76 -5.04 -7.45 -1.26
C ILE A 76 -5.09 -8.97 -1.38
N SER A 77 -5.27 -9.49 -2.58
CA SER A 77 -5.33 -10.93 -2.81
C SER A 77 -4.04 -11.63 -2.39
N ALA A 78 -2.90 -11.02 -2.72
CA ALA A 78 -1.61 -11.59 -2.34
C ALA A 78 -1.44 -11.60 -0.82
N MET A 79 -1.90 -10.56 -0.12
CA MET A 79 -1.85 -10.52 1.34
C MET A 79 -2.74 -11.57 1.98
N GLN A 80 -3.91 -11.82 1.41
CA GLN A 80 -4.85 -12.83 1.93
C GLN A 80 -4.36 -14.26 1.72
N ILE A 81 -3.66 -14.49 0.63
CA ILE A 81 -3.12 -15.82 0.31
C ILE A 81 -1.84 -16.09 1.08
N SER A 82 -1.03 -15.07 1.28
CA SER A 82 0.26 -15.21 1.94
C SER A 82 0.08 -15.66 3.38
N SER A 83 0.67 -16.79 3.72
CA SER A 83 0.60 -17.33 5.08
C SER A 83 1.90 -18.05 5.40
N GLY A 84 2.23 -18.09 6.67
CA GLY A 84 3.36 -18.87 7.15
C GLY A 84 4.71 -18.18 7.11
N GLY A 85 4.77 -16.90 6.80
CA GLY A 85 5.99 -16.13 6.87
C GLY A 85 6.19 -15.52 8.26
N ALA A 86 7.29 -14.78 8.40
CA ALA A 86 7.57 -14.04 9.63
C ALA A 86 6.69 -12.80 9.76
N VAL A 87 6.07 -12.37 8.69
CA VAL A 87 5.22 -11.19 8.67
C VAL A 87 3.93 -11.50 7.95
N PHE A 88 2.82 -11.12 8.56
CA PHE A 88 1.49 -11.20 7.95
C PHE A 88 0.97 -9.79 7.73
N PHE A 89 0.38 -9.56 6.57
CA PHE A 89 -0.25 -8.27 6.27
C PHE A 89 -1.76 -8.46 6.24
N GLN A 90 -2.47 -7.61 6.97
CA GLN A 90 -3.92 -7.62 6.98
C GLN A 90 -4.42 -6.32 6.34
N PRO A 91 -4.96 -6.39 5.13
CA PRO A 91 -5.49 -5.21 4.46
C PRO A 91 -6.93 -4.94 4.88
N SER A 92 -7.32 -3.67 4.83
CA SER A 92 -8.72 -3.27 4.92
C SER A 92 -9.35 -3.30 3.52
N GLU A 93 -10.65 -3.00 3.45
CA GLU A 93 -11.28 -2.74 2.16
C GLU A 93 -10.73 -1.43 1.57
N PRO A 94 -10.47 -1.38 0.26
CA PRO A 94 -10.01 -0.15 -0.36
C PRO A 94 -11.14 0.88 -0.43
N VAL A 95 -10.77 2.14 -0.24
CA VAL A 95 -11.70 3.26 -0.33
C VAL A 95 -11.32 4.13 -1.51
N PHE A 96 -12.28 4.41 -2.37
CA PHE A 96 -12.04 5.28 -3.52
C PHE A 96 -11.95 6.73 -3.06
N VAL A 97 -10.90 7.40 -3.49
CA VAL A 97 -10.68 8.83 -3.24
C VAL A 97 -10.17 9.44 -4.55
N SER A 98 -10.66 10.60 -4.86
CA SER A 98 -10.17 11.32 -6.04
C SER A 98 -9.07 12.30 -5.62
N THR A 99 -8.01 12.41 -6.40
CA THR A 99 -7.00 13.43 -6.15
C THR A 99 -7.55 14.81 -6.56
N SER A 100 -6.87 15.86 -6.14
CA SER A 100 -7.32 17.23 -6.47
C SER A 100 -7.34 17.52 -7.98
N ASP A 101 -6.52 16.80 -8.76
CA ASP A 101 -6.49 16.93 -10.22
C ASP A 101 -7.32 15.86 -10.92
N GLY A 102 -8.17 15.14 -10.20
CA GLY A 102 -9.11 14.18 -10.78
C GLY A 102 -8.56 12.82 -11.12
N ARG A 103 -7.37 12.48 -10.63
CA ARG A 103 -6.79 11.15 -10.85
C ARG A 103 -7.47 10.13 -9.93
N PRO A 104 -7.72 8.90 -10.42
CA PRO A 104 -8.30 7.88 -9.56
C PRO A 104 -7.30 7.45 -8.49
N MET A 105 -7.77 7.33 -7.26
CA MET A 105 -6.95 6.91 -6.14
C MET A 105 -7.76 5.99 -5.23
N PHE A 106 -7.12 4.94 -4.76
CA PHE A 106 -7.68 4.05 -3.74
C PHE A 106 -6.74 4.01 -2.55
N GLU A 107 -7.30 4.07 -1.37
CA GLU A 107 -6.53 3.95 -0.14
C GLU A 107 -7.00 2.73 0.63
N LEU A 108 -6.04 2.04 1.26
CA LEU A 108 -6.36 0.98 2.19
C LEU A 108 -5.44 1.06 3.40
N ALA A 109 -5.92 0.55 4.51
CA ALA A 109 -5.12 0.41 5.72
C ALA A 109 -4.53 -1.00 5.74
N VAL A 110 -3.28 -1.10 6.13
CA VAL A 110 -2.59 -2.38 6.26
C VAL A 110 -1.99 -2.48 7.65
N SER A 111 -2.30 -3.56 8.35
CA SER A 111 -1.62 -3.90 9.60
C SER A 111 -0.57 -4.95 9.31
N ALA A 112 0.64 -4.75 9.81
CA ALA A 112 1.69 -5.74 9.71
C ALA A 112 1.83 -6.45 11.04
N ILE A 113 1.74 -7.77 11.03
CA ILE A 113 1.84 -8.59 12.22
C ILE A 113 3.12 -9.40 12.11
N PHE A 114 4.02 -9.19 13.06
CA PHE A 114 5.29 -9.90 13.08
C PHE A 114 5.19 -11.13 13.96
N ASN A 115 5.57 -12.26 13.40
CA ASN A 115 5.69 -13.49 14.16
C ASN A 115 7.11 -13.56 14.72
N LEU A 116 7.23 -13.46 16.03
CA LEU A 116 8.51 -13.37 16.71
C LEU A 116 9.04 -14.70 17.25
N ASN A 117 8.51 -15.79 16.83
CA ASN A 117 9.02 -17.10 17.26
C ASN A 117 10.32 -17.45 16.57
#